data_0b5bba04613a612381df3a0556c72b5b
#
_entry.id   0b5bba04613a612381df3a0556c72b5b
#
_cell.length_a   1.000
_cell.length_b   1.000
_cell.length_c   1.000
_cell.angle_alpha   90.00
_cell.angle_beta   90.00
_cell.angle_gamma   90.00
#
_symmetry.space_group_name_H-M   'P 1'
#
loop_
_entity.id
_entity.type
_entity.pdbx_description
1 polymer ?
#
loop_
_entity_poly.entity_id
_entity_poly.type
_entity_poly.pdbx_seq_one_letter_code
_entity_poly.pdbx_strand_id
1 'polypeptide(L)' 'MAVQKLSVSLEPDLVSRARQEAVVAGQSLSAFVGEAVEYRLKLEAARHLLAAWEAEHGPISQSERERARSQWPA' A
#
# COMPACT_ATOMS: atom_id res chain seq x y z
N MET A 1 4.14 6.21 -22.52
CA MET A 1 4.28 6.86 -21.22
C MET A 1 5.76 6.94 -20.85
N ALA A 2 6.21 8.12 -20.46
CA ALA A 2 7.61 8.31 -20.09
C ALA A 2 7.91 7.64 -18.73
N VAL A 3 9.05 6.96 -18.64
CA VAL A 3 9.51 6.33 -17.42
C VAL A 3 10.67 7.15 -16.86
N GLN A 4 10.58 7.46 -15.58
CA GLN A 4 11.64 8.18 -14.89
C GLN A 4 12.47 7.17 -14.08
N LYS A 5 13.79 7.22 -14.25
CA LYS A 5 14.69 6.36 -13.53
C LYS A 5 14.92 6.92 -12.12
N LEU A 6 14.79 6.05 -11.13
CA LEU A 6 14.93 6.41 -9.72
C LEU A 6 15.90 5.46 -9.05
N SER A 7 16.82 5.99 -8.25
CA SER A 7 17.75 5.19 -7.46
C SER A 7 17.31 5.18 -6.01
N VAL A 8 17.13 3.99 -5.45
CA VAL A 8 16.75 3.81 -4.04
C VAL A 8 17.65 2.77 -3.43
N SER A 9 18.00 2.96 -2.16
CA SER A 9 18.77 1.99 -1.39
C SER A 9 17.82 1.22 -0.47
N LEU A 10 17.88 -0.11 -0.55
CA LEU A 10 17.06 -0.99 0.28
C LEU A 10 17.96 -2.00 0.98
N GLU A 11 17.52 -2.51 2.11
CA GLU A 11 18.26 -3.56 2.82
C GLU A 11 18.36 -4.82 1.96
N PRO A 12 19.50 -5.57 2.04
CA PRO A 12 19.69 -6.76 1.22
C PRO A 12 18.60 -7.81 1.38
N ASP A 13 18.13 -8.04 2.61
CA ASP A 13 17.04 -9.01 2.86
C ASP A 13 15.76 -8.61 2.14
N LEU A 14 15.45 -7.32 2.16
CA LEU A 14 14.26 -6.81 1.51
C LEU A 14 14.35 -6.96 -0.01
N VAL A 15 15.52 -6.67 -0.57
CA VAL A 15 15.75 -6.84 -2.00
C VAL A 15 15.61 -8.32 -2.39
N SER A 16 16.19 -9.22 -1.60
CA SER A 16 16.12 -10.66 -1.86
C SER A 16 14.66 -11.15 -1.85
N ARG A 17 13.90 -10.75 -0.86
CA ARG A 17 12.49 -11.13 -0.74
C ARG A 17 11.66 -10.55 -1.90
N ALA A 18 11.93 -9.31 -2.27
CA ALA A 18 11.23 -8.69 -3.39
C ALA A 18 11.52 -9.42 -4.70
N ARG A 19 12.77 -9.84 -4.92
CA ARG A 19 13.13 -10.62 -6.12
C ARG A 19 12.39 -11.94 -6.17
N GLN A 20 12.30 -12.64 -5.05
CA GLN A 20 11.59 -13.92 -4.96
C GLN A 20 10.10 -13.75 -5.30
N GLU A 21 9.47 -12.74 -4.71
CA GLU A 21 8.07 -12.47 -4.95
C GLU A 21 7.79 -12.00 -6.39
N ALA A 22 8.70 -11.24 -6.97
CA ALA A 22 8.59 -10.83 -8.36
C ALA A 22 8.60 -12.04 -9.30
N VAL A 23 9.48 -13.01 -9.05
CA VAL A 23 9.54 -14.24 -9.82
C VAL A 23 8.23 -15.01 -9.73
N VAL A 24 7.70 -15.16 -8.53
CA VAL A 24 6.42 -15.84 -8.30
C VAL A 24 5.28 -15.15 -9.06
N ALA A 25 5.30 -13.82 -9.09
CA ALA A 25 4.28 -13.03 -9.77
C ALA A 25 4.50 -12.95 -11.28
N GLY A 26 5.62 -13.49 -11.81
CA GLY A 26 5.94 -13.41 -13.22
C GLY A 26 6.28 -12.01 -13.69
N GLN A 27 6.84 -11.18 -12.80
CA GLN A 27 7.15 -9.79 -13.07
C GLN A 27 8.64 -9.52 -12.97
N SER A 28 9.10 -8.46 -13.65
CA SER A 28 10.42 -7.91 -13.37
C SER A 28 10.46 -7.29 -11.99
N LEU A 29 11.66 -7.16 -11.41
CA LEU A 29 11.80 -6.48 -10.12
C LEU A 29 11.29 -5.05 -10.18
N SER A 30 11.58 -4.34 -11.27
CA SER A 30 11.09 -2.97 -11.46
C SER A 30 9.57 -2.89 -11.46
N ALA A 31 8.89 -3.80 -12.15
CA ALA A 31 7.43 -3.84 -12.18
C ALA A 31 6.85 -4.16 -10.80
N PHE A 32 7.46 -5.11 -10.09
CA PHE A 32 7.05 -5.47 -8.74
C PHE A 32 7.17 -4.28 -7.78
N VAL A 33 8.33 -3.61 -7.81
CA VAL A 33 8.57 -2.43 -6.95
C VAL A 33 7.61 -1.29 -7.31
N GLY A 34 7.38 -1.08 -8.62
CA GLY A 34 6.44 -0.05 -9.08
C GLY A 34 5.03 -0.27 -8.54
N GLU A 35 4.55 -1.50 -8.60
CA GLU A 35 3.24 -1.86 -8.05
C GLU A 35 3.18 -1.68 -6.53
N ALA A 36 4.27 -2.02 -5.83
CA ALA A 36 4.35 -1.86 -4.39
C ALA A 36 4.26 -0.38 -3.99
N VAL A 37 4.95 0.48 -4.71
CA VAL A 37 4.91 1.92 -4.48
C VAL A 37 3.51 2.46 -4.76
N GLU A 38 2.91 2.05 -5.86
CA GLU A 38 1.55 2.46 -6.22
C GLU A 38 0.54 2.04 -5.15
N TYR A 39 0.66 0.81 -4.67
CA TYR A 39 -0.20 0.31 -3.59
C TYR A 39 -0.06 1.15 -2.33
N ARG A 40 1.18 1.45 -1.93
CA ARG A 40 1.44 2.27 -0.75
C ARG A 40 0.87 3.68 -0.89
N LEU A 41 0.97 4.27 -2.07
CA LEU A 41 0.40 5.59 -2.32
C LEU A 41 -1.12 5.58 -2.22
N LYS A 42 -1.77 4.54 -2.74
CA LYS A 42 -3.22 4.38 -2.61
C LYS A 42 -3.63 4.24 -1.15
N LEU A 43 -2.85 3.50 -0.38
CA LEU A 43 -3.09 3.33 1.06
C LEU A 43 -2.97 4.66 1.81
N GLU A 44 -1.95 5.45 1.50
CA GLU A 44 -1.77 6.76 2.12
C GLU A 44 -2.89 7.73 1.73
N ALA A 45 -3.35 7.69 0.48
CA ALA A 45 -4.47 8.51 0.04
C ALA A 45 -5.74 8.17 0.82
N ALA A 46 -5.98 6.88 1.06
CA ALA A 46 -7.12 6.43 1.86
C ALA A 46 -7.03 6.93 3.30
N ARG A 47 -5.81 6.92 3.88
CA ARG A 47 -5.59 7.44 5.23
C ARG A 47 -5.87 8.93 5.31
N HIS A 48 -5.42 9.70 4.32
CA HIS A 48 -5.67 11.14 4.28
C HIS A 48 -7.16 11.45 4.15
N LEU A 49 -7.86 10.68 3.34
CA LEU A 49 -9.31 10.83 3.17
C LEU A 49 -10.04 10.54 4.48
N LEU A 50 -9.65 9.47 5.18
CA LEU A 50 -10.24 9.12 6.46
C LEU A 50 -9.98 10.18 7.51
N ALA A 51 -8.76 10.71 7.57
CA ALA A 51 -8.40 11.77 8.51
C ALA A 51 -9.22 13.04 8.25
N ALA A 52 -9.42 13.39 6.99
CA ALA A 52 -10.26 14.54 6.61
C ALA A 52 -11.72 14.32 7.02
N TRP A 53 -12.22 13.11 6.81
CA TRP A 53 -13.58 12.73 7.20
C TRP A 53 -13.75 12.82 8.72
N GLU A 54 -12.79 12.28 9.49
CA GLU A 54 -12.83 12.31 10.94
C GLU A 54 -12.76 13.74 11.48
N ALA A 55 -11.99 14.61 10.84
CA ALA A 55 -11.90 16.02 11.22
C ALA A 55 -13.24 16.72 11.07
N GLU A 56 -14.04 16.30 10.08
CA GLU A 56 -15.35 16.87 9.81
C GLU A 56 -16.47 16.24 10.65
N HIS A 57 -16.40 14.92 10.87
CA HIS A 57 -17.47 14.14 11.51
C HIS A 57 -17.12 13.60 12.89
N GLY A 58 -15.89 13.83 13.34
CA GLY A 58 -15.38 13.28 14.60
C GLY A 58 -14.81 11.87 14.42
N PRO A 59 -14.12 11.36 15.46
CA PRO A 59 -13.48 10.06 15.38
C PRO A 59 -14.51 8.93 15.24
N ILE A 60 -14.16 7.90 14.47
CA ILE A 60 -14.97 6.70 14.32
C ILE A 60 -14.93 5.92 15.63
N SER A 61 -16.09 5.55 16.16
CA SER A 61 -16.17 4.76 17.40
C SER A 61 -15.66 3.34 17.15
N GLN A 62 -15.25 2.69 18.24
CA GLN A 62 -14.78 1.31 18.17
C GLN A 62 -15.87 0.37 17.64
N SER A 63 -17.11 0.57 18.05
CA SER A 63 -18.22 -0.25 17.58
C SER A 63 -18.47 -0.09 16.07
N GLU A 64 -18.29 1.12 15.55
CA GLU A 64 -18.39 1.37 14.11
C GLU A 64 -17.27 0.68 13.35
N ARG A 65 -16.04 0.71 13.88
CA ARG A 65 -14.89 0.02 13.29
C ARG A 65 -15.10 -1.49 13.28
N GLU A 66 -15.61 -2.05 14.36
CA GLU A 66 -15.89 -3.47 14.45
C GLU A 66 -16.98 -3.90 13.47
N ARG A 67 -18.01 -3.08 13.32
CA ARG A 67 -19.08 -3.34 12.37
C ARG A 67 -18.55 -3.33 10.94
N ALA A 68 -17.74 -2.35 10.58
CA ALA A 68 -17.12 -2.27 9.27
C ALA A 68 -16.23 -3.49 9.00
N ARG A 69 -15.44 -3.89 10.01
CA ARG A 69 -14.57 -5.06 9.90
C ARG A 69 -15.36 -6.34 9.67
N SER A 70 -16.48 -6.51 10.34
CA SER A 70 -17.30 -7.71 10.20
C SER A 70 -18.02 -7.78 8.85
N GLN A 71 -18.20 -6.66 8.17
CA GLN A 71 -18.81 -6.60 6.85
C GLN A 71 -17.81 -6.85 5.71
N TRP A 72 -16.51 -6.81 5.99
CA TRP A 72 -15.50 -7.07 4.99
C TRP A 72 -15.17 -8.57 4.96
N PRO A 73 -15.09 -9.16 3.79
CA PRO A 73 -14.65 -10.55 3.70
C PRO A 73 -13.19 -10.67 4.16
N ALA A 74 -12.89 -11.77 4.78
CA ALA A 74 -11.57 -12.01 5.33
C ALA A 74 -10.51 -12.10 4.24
#